data_e419403ede0dbbc48125022b3727b7a2
#
_entry.id   e419403ede0dbbc48125022b3727b7a2
#
_cell.length_a   1.000
_cell.length_b   1.000
_cell.length_c   1.000
_cell.angle_alpha   90.00
_cell.angle_beta   90.00
_cell.angle_gamma   90.00
#
_symmetry.space_group_name_H-M   'P 1'
#
loop_
_entity.id
_entity.type
_entity.pdbx_description
1 polymer ?
#
loop_
_entity_poly.entity_id
_entity_poly.type
_entity_poly.pdbx_seq_one_letter_code
_entity_poly.pdbx_strand_id
1 'polypeptide(L)'
;MLHGLMELSDEFLIPQVPTTDGNWLYDVFFQLRLDHPEIFWAVGFKYRYYKDSPNLILIPEYIFDKNKIREHQKALGARVDKLVRTAMKFSEWDKEKYVHDFICENIRYDKLKKPYSHEIIGPLGHGVGVCEGIAKSVKVLCDALGVWCIIAICGNNPEKGIKYRHTWNIVRINGQYYHLDATFDNTLGKNEDGSTSIRY
;
A
#
# COMPACT_ATOMS: atom_id res chain seq x y z
N MET A 1 11.57 -5.26 12.80
CA MET A 1 11.08 -5.83 11.52
C MET A 1 11.36 -4.86 10.35
N LEU A 2 10.83 -3.64 10.34
CA LEU A 2 10.99 -2.68 9.23
C LEU A 2 12.46 -2.50 8.81
N HIS A 3 13.36 -2.24 9.75
CA HIS A 3 14.78 -2.05 9.45
C HIS A 3 15.40 -3.23 8.66
N GLY A 4 15.16 -4.48 9.09
CA GLY A 4 15.70 -5.65 8.38
C GLY A 4 15.14 -5.81 6.96
N LEU A 5 13.86 -5.42 6.74
CA LEU A 5 13.26 -5.42 5.42
C LEU A 5 13.83 -4.31 4.52
N MET A 6 14.07 -3.12 5.06
CA MET A 6 14.68 -2.00 4.34
C MET A 6 16.13 -2.29 3.91
N GLU A 7 16.89 -2.99 4.76
CA GLU A 7 18.27 -3.43 4.46
C GLU A 7 18.34 -4.61 3.47
N LEU A 8 17.19 -5.17 3.08
CA LEU A 8 17.10 -6.37 2.24
C LEU A 8 17.87 -7.55 2.85
N SER A 9 17.77 -7.70 4.18
CA SER A 9 18.44 -8.78 4.91
C SER A 9 17.86 -10.14 4.51
N ASP A 10 18.71 -11.16 4.39
CA ASP A 10 18.24 -12.53 4.13
C ASP A 10 17.55 -13.14 5.35
N GLU A 11 18.06 -12.81 6.53
CA GLU A 11 17.42 -13.11 7.82
C GLU A 11 17.80 -12.05 8.86
N PHE A 12 16.99 -11.86 9.88
CA PHE A 12 17.28 -10.95 10.98
C PHE A 12 16.54 -11.33 12.27
N LEU A 13 17.15 -10.93 13.39
CA LEU A 13 16.61 -11.16 14.72
C LEU A 13 15.46 -10.20 15.02
N ILE A 14 14.37 -10.72 15.54
CA ILE A 14 13.32 -9.95 16.22
C ILE A 14 13.40 -10.29 17.70
N PRO A 15 13.84 -9.35 18.55
CA PRO A 15 14.00 -9.59 19.98
C PRO A 15 12.67 -9.46 20.71
N GLN A 16 12.57 -10.20 21.83
CA GLN A 16 11.50 -10.03 22.83
C GLN A 16 10.07 -10.09 22.24
N VAL A 17 9.80 -11.05 21.36
CA VAL A 17 8.45 -11.25 20.86
C VAL A 17 7.53 -11.71 22.00
N PRO A 18 6.28 -11.17 22.08
CA PRO A 18 5.35 -11.53 23.14
C PRO A 18 4.80 -12.96 22.99
N THR A 19 4.87 -13.49 21.78
CA THR A 19 4.38 -14.84 21.44
C THR A 19 5.11 -15.37 20.20
N THR A 20 5.14 -16.68 20.08
CA THR A 20 5.61 -17.38 18.86
C THR A 20 4.44 -17.79 17.96
N ASP A 21 3.22 -17.28 18.23
CA ASP A 21 2.06 -17.52 17.37
C ASP A 21 2.27 -16.87 16.00
N GLY A 22 2.22 -17.71 14.97
CA GLY A 22 2.39 -17.28 13.59
C GLY A 22 1.30 -16.28 13.11
N ASN A 23 0.08 -16.38 13.63
CA ASN A 23 -1.01 -15.46 13.28
C ASN A 23 -0.70 -14.04 13.78
N TRP A 24 -0.26 -13.90 15.03
CA TRP A 24 0.16 -12.62 15.57
C TRP A 24 1.30 -12.00 14.74
N LEU A 25 2.30 -12.80 14.40
CA LEU A 25 3.44 -12.33 13.61
C LEU A 25 3.01 -11.91 12.19
N TYR A 26 2.07 -12.67 11.60
CA TYR A 26 1.48 -12.32 10.31
C TYR A 26 0.72 -10.98 10.38
N ASP A 27 -0.09 -10.77 11.42
CA ASP A 27 -0.85 -9.53 11.58
C ASP A 27 0.09 -8.32 11.72
N VAL A 28 1.18 -8.46 12.49
CA VAL A 28 2.22 -7.42 12.61
C VAL A 28 2.90 -7.14 11.27
N PHE A 29 3.26 -8.19 10.53
CA PHE A 29 3.88 -8.04 9.20
C PHE A 29 2.92 -7.40 8.19
N PHE A 30 1.66 -7.82 8.22
CA PHE A 30 0.63 -7.27 7.35
C PHE A 30 0.38 -5.79 7.65
N GLN A 31 0.22 -5.41 8.93
CA GLN A 31 0.06 -4.02 9.33
C GLN A 31 1.27 -3.17 8.92
N LEU A 32 2.48 -3.69 9.12
CA LEU A 32 3.71 -3.01 8.70
C LEU A 32 3.70 -2.65 7.20
N ARG A 33 3.21 -3.56 6.35
CA ARG A 33 3.12 -3.32 4.90
C ARG A 33 2.03 -2.33 4.51
N LEU A 34 1.01 -2.14 5.35
CA LEU A 34 0.01 -1.09 5.16
C LEU A 34 0.54 0.28 5.62
N ASP A 35 1.30 0.29 6.71
CA ASP A 35 1.91 1.52 7.24
C ASP A 35 3.08 1.99 6.38
N HIS A 36 3.80 1.04 5.76
CA HIS A 36 4.99 1.24 4.93
C HIS A 36 4.85 0.59 3.55
N PRO A 37 3.93 1.07 2.70
CA PRO A 37 3.70 0.48 1.39
C PRO A 37 4.88 0.64 0.42
N GLU A 38 5.85 1.49 0.75
CA GLU A 38 7.13 1.60 0.04
C GLU A 38 7.96 0.32 0.08
N ILE A 39 7.72 -0.59 1.05
CA ILE A 39 8.38 -1.91 1.12
C ILE A 39 7.67 -2.96 0.26
N PHE A 40 7.28 -2.62 -0.95
CA PHE A 40 6.52 -3.46 -1.88
C PHE A 40 7.16 -4.83 -2.20
N TRP A 41 8.43 -5.00 -1.90
CA TRP A 41 9.18 -6.21 -2.22
C TRP A 41 9.04 -7.35 -1.21
N ALA A 42 8.62 -7.07 0.02
CA ALA A 42 8.44 -8.07 1.06
C ALA A 42 7.02 -8.65 0.98
N VAL A 43 6.89 -9.84 0.41
CA VAL A 43 5.57 -10.47 0.11
C VAL A 43 5.18 -11.55 1.09
N GLY A 44 6.12 -12.03 1.91
CA GLY A 44 5.90 -13.05 2.91
C GLY A 44 7.12 -13.22 3.81
N PHE A 45 7.05 -14.18 4.69
CA PHE A 45 8.17 -14.55 5.54
C PHE A 45 8.06 -15.99 6.03
N LYS A 46 9.21 -16.56 6.41
CA LYS A 46 9.35 -17.71 7.29
C LYS A 46 9.99 -17.26 8.58
N TYR A 47 9.87 -18.05 9.65
CA TYR A 47 10.54 -17.72 10.90
C TYR A 47 11.04 -19.00 11.60
N ARG A 48 12.07 -18.81 12.41
CA ARG A 48 12.60 -19.83 13.33
C ARG A 48 12.57 -19.26 14.74
N TYR A 49 12.21 -20.10 15.68
CA TYR A 49 12.32 -19.79 17.10
C TYR A 49 12.98 -20.96 17.85
N TYR A 50 13.56 -20.65 18.97
CA TYR A 50 14.17 -21.63 19.84
C TYR A 50 13.35 -21.73 21.12
N LYS A 51 13.16 -22.96 21.61
CA LYS A 51 12.50 -23.19 22.89
C LYS A 51 13.21 -22.39 23.98
N ASP A 52 12.43 -21.75 24.84
CA ASP A 52 12.94 -20.95 25.97
C ASP A 52 13.67 -19.64 25.57
N SER A 53 13.58 -19.22 24.30
CA SER A 53 14.08 -17.93 23.84
C SER A 53 12.93 -16.97 23.56
N PRO A 54 13.01 -15.71 24.05
CA PRO A 54 12.03 -14.68 23.70
C PRO A 54 12.24 -14.10 22.30
N ASN A 55 13.26 -14.57 21.57
CA ASN A 55 13.66 -14.05 20.28
C ASN A 55 13.25 -15.00 19.15
N LEU A 56 12.99 -14.45 17.99
CA LEU A 56 12.84 -15.24 16.76
C LEU A 56 13.74 -14.68 15.64
N ILE A 57 14.03 -15.54 14.66
CA ILE A 57 14.72 -15.15 13.43
C ILE A 57 13.66 -15.12 12.33
N LEU A 58 13.48 -13.94 11.69
CA LEU A 58 12.61 -13.78 10.56
C LEU A 58 13.41 -13.91 9.27
N ILE A 59 12.87 -14.65 8.30
CA ILE A 59 13.44 -14.92 6.98
C ILE A 59 12.45 -14.35 5.96
N PRO A 60 12.68 -13.14 5.43
CA PRO A 60 11.76 -12.52 4.48
C PRO A 60 11.68 -13.29 3.16
N GLU A 61 10.51 -13.25 2.53
CA GLU A 61 10.31 -13.68 1.16
C GLU A 61 10.17 -12.44 0.27
N TYR A 62 11.09 -12.26 -0.66
CA TYR A 62 11.14 -11.13 -1.57
C TYR A 62 10.57 -11.49 -2.95
N ILE A 63 9.79 -10.57 -3.54
CA ILE A 63 9.18 -10.78 -4.87
C ILE A 63 10.20 -10.78 -6.01
N PHE A 64 11.35 -10.14 -5.81
CA PHE A 64 12.44 -10.04 -6.78
C PHE A 64 13.79 -10.27 -6.09
N ASP A 65 14.85 -10.47 -6.88
CA ASP A 65 16.22 -10.39 -6.38
C ASP A 65 16.56 -8.96 -5.90
N LYS A 66 17.57 -8.86 -5.03
CA LYS A 66 17.93 -7.59 -4.37
C LYS A 66 18.34 -6.48 -5.35
N ASN A 67 18.96 -6.81 -6.48
CA ASN A 67 19.35 -5.80 -7.47
C ASN A 67 18.10 -5.25 -8.17
N LYS A 68 17.17 -6.13 -8.52
CA LYS A 68 15.91 -5.75 -9.13
C LYS A 68 15.04 -4.91 -8.19
N ILE A 69 15.04 -5.25 -6.89
CA ILE A 69 14.36 -4.43 -5.87
C ILE A 69 14.94 -3.01 -5.87
N ARG A 70 16.27 -2.86 -5.83
CA ARG A 70 16.92 -1.54 -5.83
C ARG A 70 16.64 -0.73 -7.10
N GLU A 71 16.58 -1.38 -8.26
CA GLU A 71 16.17 -0.73 -9.51
C GLU A 71 14.74 -0.17 -9.39
N HIS A 72 13.80 -0.99 -8.92
CA HIS A 72 12.42 -0.57 -8.76
C HIS A 72 12.26 0.51 -7.69
N GLN A 73 12.97 0.41 -6.55
CA GLN A 73 12.98 1.46 -5.53
C GLN A 73 13.39 2.81 -6.12
N LYS A 74 14.49 2.83 -6.87
CA LYS A 74 14.99 4.04 -7.54
C LYS A 74 13.99 4.60 -8.56
N ALA A 75 13.44 3.74 -9.39
CA ALA A 75 12.48 4.15 -10.43
C ALA A 75 11.17 4.68 -9.83
N LEU A 76 10.61 3.99 -8.82
CA LEU A 76 9.39 4.41 -8.13
C LEU A 76 9.61 5.69 -7.32
N GLY A 77 10.74 5.82 -6.61
CA GLY A 77 11.09 7.04 -5.90
C GLY A 77 11.14 8.25 -6.83
N ALA A 78 11.88 8.15 -7.95
CA ALA A 78 11.95 9.21 -8.95
C ALA A 78 10.58 9.56 -9.56
N ARG A 79 9.71 8.56 -9.74
CA ARG A 79 8.34 8.78 -10.23
C ARG A 79 7.48 9.50 -9.20
N VAL A 80 7.51 9.09 -7.93
CA VAL A 80 6.81 9.78 -6.84
C VAL A 80 7.26 11.23 -6.74
N ASP A 81 8.58 11.47 -6.68
CA ASP A 81 9.15 12.83 -6.63
C ASP A 81 8.67 13.72 -7.79
N LYS A 82 8.62 13.15 -9.01
CA LYS A 82 8.12 13.87 -10.19
C LYS A 82 6.64 14.20 -10.05
N LEU A 83 5.82 13.25 -9.59
CA LEU A 83 4.36 13.42 -9.45
C LEU A 83 4.03 14.47 -8.38
N VAL A 84 4.65 14.37 -7.20
CA VAL A 84 4.30 15.26 -6.08
C VAL A 84 4.81 16.69 -6.25
N ARG A 85 5.84 16.90 -7.07
CA ARG A 85 6.47 18.21 -7.26
C ARG A 85 5.48 19.31 -7.63
N THR A 86 4.50 19.01 -8.46
CA THR A 86 3.46 19.96 -8.90
C THR A 86 2.58 20.39 -7.73
N ALA A 87 2.25 19.48 -6.82
CA ALA A 87 1.28 19.70 -5.75
C ALA A 87 1.91 20.11 -4.41
N MET A 88 3.25 20.19 -4.30
CA MET A 88 3.95 20.49 -3.04
C MET A 88 3.45 21.75 -2.33
N LYS A 89 3.06 22.78 -3.08
CA LYS A 89 2.61 24.08 -2.56
C LYS A 89 1.09 24.21 -2.46
N PHE A 90 0.36 23.19 -2.80
CA PHE A 90 -1.10 23.20 -2.74
C PHE A 90 -1.61 23.17 -1.29
N SER A 91 -2.87 23.55 -1.09
CA SER A 91 -3.58 23.30 0.18
C SER A 91 -3.72 21.81 0.45
N GLU A 92 -4.01 21.41 1.69
CA GLU A 92 -4.24 19.98 2.01
C GLU A 92 -5.35 19.38 1.15
N TRP A 93 -6.44 20.14 0.94
CA TRP A 93 -7.55 19.74 0.08
C TRP A 93 -7.12 19.54 -1.37
N ASP A 94 -6.41 20.52 -1.94
CA ASP A 94 -5.97 20.41 -3.33
C ASP A 94 -4.90 19.33 -3.55
N LYS A 95 -4.10 19.02 -2.51
CA LYS A 95 -3.15 17.90 -2.54
C LYS A 95 -3.88 16.56 -2.60
N GLU A 96 -4.87 16.37 -1.74
CA GLU A 96 -5.71 15.17 -1.73
C GLU A 96 -6.40 14.99 -3.07
N LYS A 97 -7.10 16.05 -3.54
CA LYS A 97 -7.76 16.05 -4.84
C LYS A 97 -6.81 15.72 -5.98
N TYR A 98 -5.60 16.26 -5.97
CA TYR A 98 -4.58 15.98 -6.98
C TYR A 98 -4.19 14.48 -6.99
N VAL A 99 -4.00 13.88 -5.82
CA VAL A 99 -3.68 12.44 -5.68
C VAL A 99 -4.85 11.60 -6.19
N HIS A 100 -6.06 11.91 -5.75
CA HIS A 100 -7.29 11.22 -6.18
C HIS A 100 -7.46 11.26 -7.69
N ASP A 101 -7.42 12.45 -8.29
CA ASP A 101 -7.60 12.64 -9.73
C ASP A 101 -6.52 11.92 -10.52
N PHE A 102 -5.25 12.01 -10.09
CA PHE A 102 -4.15 11.29 -10.72
C PHE A 102 -4.43 9.78 -10.76
N ILE A 103 -4.85 9.18 -9.65
CA ILE A 103 -5.16 7.75 -9.59
C ILE A 103 -6.33 7.40 -10.50
N CYS A 104 -7.42 8.15 -10.43
CA CYS A 104 -8.63 7.88 -11.23
C CYS A 104 -8.38 8.01 -12.73
N GLU A 105 -7.56 8.94 -13.16
CA GLU A 105 -7.28 9.21 -14.57
C GLU A 105 -6.22 8.27 -15.16
N ASN A 106 -5.24 7.83 -14.37
CA ASN A 106 -4.05 7.16 -14.89
C ASN A 106 -3.96 5.68 -14.53
N ILE A 107 -4.75 5.19 -13.57
CA ILE A 107 -4.66 3.80 -13.11
C ILE A 107 -5.90 3.03 -13.55
N ARG A 108 -5.69 1.88 -14.17
CA ARG A 108 -6.77 0.95 -14.54
C ARG A 108 -6.90 -0.16 -13.50
N TYR A 109 -8.13 -0.58 -13.20
CA TYR A 109 -8.35 -1.71 -12.33
C TYR A 109 -7.88 -3.02 -13.00
N ASP A 110 -7.03 -3.77 -12.31
CA ASP A 110 -6.50 -5.04 -12.81
C ASP A 110 -7.46 -6.20 -12.54
N LYS A 111 -8.28 -6.54 -13.55
CA LYS A 111 -9.20 -7.67 -13.49
C LYS A 111 -8.49 -9.03 -13.38
N LEU A 112 -7.23 -9.11 -13.81
CA LEU A 112 -6.42 -10.33 -13.75
C LEU A 112 -5.77 -10.54 -12.38
N LYS A 113 -5.79 -9.52 -11.52
CA LYS A 113 -5.26 -9.53 -10.14
C LYS A 113 -3.83 -10.07 -10.07
N LYS A 114 -2.97 -9.57 -10.94
CA LYS A 114 -1.56 -9.97 -10.96
C LYS A 114 -0.89 -9.65 -9.62
N PRO A 115 0.11 -10.43 -9.16
CA PRO A 115 0.75 -10.20 -7.86
C PRO A 115 1.25 -8.79 -7.65
N TYR A 116 1.87 -8.17 -8.65
CA TYR A 116 2.39 -6.80 -8.58
C TYR A 116 1.27 -5.73 -8.49
N SER A 117 0.05 -6.06 -8.88
CA SER A 117 -1.09 -5.13 -8.80
C SER A 117 -1.61 -4.91 -7.39
N HIS A 118 -1.16 -5.72 -6.42
CA HIS A 118 -1.40 -5.54 -4.98
C HIS A 118 -0.40 -4.61 -4.30
N GLU A 119 0.67 -4.24 -5.00
CA GLU A 119 1.75 -3.39 -4.50
C GLU A 119 1.85 -2.11 -5.33
N ILE A 120 2.54 -1.08 -4.79
CA ILE A 120 2.68 0.22 -5.45
C ILE A 120 3.31 0.15 -6.85
N ILE A 121 4.09 -0.88 -7.12
CA ILE A 121 4.70 -1.11 -8.44
C ILE A 121 3.64 -1.32 -9.53
N GLY A 122 2.48 -1.89 -9.20
CA GLY A 122 1.36 -2.02 -10.13
C GLY A 122 0.82 -0.66 -10.56
N PRO A 123 0.19 0.13 -9.68
CA PRO A 123 -0.35 1.44 -10.04
C PRO A 123 0.72 2.43 -10.49
N LEU A 124 1.79 2.63 -9.71
CA LEU A 124 2.77 3.67 -10.00
C LEU A 124 3.80 3.26 -11.07
N GLY A 125 4.05 1.96 -11.27
CA GLY A 125 4.99 1.46 -12.27
C GLY A 125 4.33 1.06 -13.59
N HIS A 126 3.20 0.37 -13.53
CA HIS A 126 2.52 -0.23 -14.70
C HIS A 126 1.17 0.39 -15.03
N GLY A 127 0.66 1.33 -14.24
CA GLY A 127 -0.65 1.97 -14.44
C GLY A 127 -1.83 1.02 -14.24
N VAL A 128 -1.66 -0.05 -13.46
CA VAL A 128 -2.72 -1.02 -13.15
C VAL A 128 -2.65 -1.43 -11.69
N GLY A 129 -3.80 -1.59 -11.04
CA GLY A 129 -3.86 -2.01 -9.65
C GLY A 129 -5.19 -2.61 -9.24
N VAL A 130 -5.17 -3.41 -8.18
CA VAL A 130 -6.38 -3.77 -7.43
C VAL A 130 -6.56 -2.78 -6.28
N CYS A 131 -7.67 -2.85 -5.55
CA CYS A 131 -7.97 -1.91 -4.45
C CYS A 131 -6.80 -1.74 -3.45
N GLU A 132 -6.12 -2.83 -3.09
CA GLU A 132 -4.97 -2.79 -2.17
C GLU A 132 -3.79 -1.98 -2.74
N GLY A 133 -3.38 -2.27 -3.98
CA GLY A 133 -2.27 -1.53 -4.63
C GLY A 133 -2.61 -0.07 -4.88
N ILE A 134 -3.87 0.22 -5.22
CA ILE A 134 -4.38 1.59 -5.39
C ILE A 134 -4.31 2.34 -4.05
N ALA A 135 -4.86 1.76 -2.98
CA ALA A 135 -4.83 2.39 -1.66
C ALA A 135 -3.40 2.60 -1.12
N LYS A 136 -2.50 1.65 -1.35
CA LYS A 136 -1.06 1.79 -1.05
C LYS A 136 -0.43 2.95 -1.83
N SER A 137 -0.77 3.11 -3.10
CA SER A 137 -0.24 4.17 -3.95
C SER A 137 -0.77 5.56 -3.54
N VAL A 138 -2.04 5.67 -3.19
CA VAL A 138 -2.62 6.88 -2.58
C VAL A 138 -1.84 7.25 -1.33
N LYS A 139 -1.59 6.29 -0.42
CA LYS A 139 -0.85 6.56 0.82
C LYS A 139 0.56 7.07 0.54
N VAL A 140 1.32 6.43 -0.33
CA VAL A 140 2.68 6.89 -0.69
C VAL A 140 2.69 8.32 -1.23
N LEU A 141 1.73 8.67 -2.10
CA LEU A 141 1.64 10.02 -2.66
C LEU A 141 1.19 11.05 -1.60
N CYS A 142 0.23 10.70 -0.76
CA CYS A 142 -0.21 11.54 0.37
C CYS A 142 0.93 11.80 1.36
N ASP A 143 1.64 10.75 1.77
CA ASP A 143 2.79 10.85 2.69
C ASP A 143 3.88 11.77 2.10
N ALA A 144 4.21 11.61 0.81
CA ALA A 144 5.17 12.46 0.11
C ALA A 144 4.73 13.94 0.02
N LEU A 145 3.43 14.20 0.02
CA LEU A 145 2.85 15.55 0.05
C LEU A 145 2.62 16.11 1.46
N GLY A 146 2.86 15.31 2.50
CA GLY A 146 2.59 15.68 3.89
C GLY A 146 1.12 15.68 4.26
N VAL A 147 0.27 14.96 3.54
CA VAL A 147 -1.14 14.72 3.87
C VAL A 147 -1.24 13.45 4.71
N TRP A 148 -1.81 13.55 5.91
CA TRP A 148 -1.99 12.38 6.75
C TRP A 148 -2.96 11.38 6.11
N CYS A 149 -2.52 10.14 5.97
CA CYS A 149 -3.26 9.10 5.29
C CYS A 149 -3.01 7.72 5.92
N ILE A 150 -4.05 6.94 6.12
CA ILE A 150 -3.95 5.53 6.48
C ILE A 150 -4.71 4.67 5.46
N ILE A 151 -4.43 3.36 5.48
CA ILE A 151 -5.15 2.37 4.70
C ILE A 151 -6.17 1.70 5.59
N ALA A 152 -7.43 1.71 5.16
CA ALA A 152 -8.55 1.04 5.80
C ALA A 152 -8.90 -0.25 5.04
N ILE A 153 -9.28 -1.28 5.77
CA ILE A 153 -9.66 -2.58 5.20
C ILE A 153 -10.96 -3.05 5.84
N CYS A 154 -11.90 -3.53 5.01
CA CYS A 154 -12.98 -4.39 5.48
C CYS A 154 -12.73 -5.84 5.05
N GLY A 155 -12.94 -6.77 5.97
CA GLY A 155 -12.88 -8.21 5.69
C GLY A 155 -14.28 -8.76 5.38
N ASN A 156 -14.31 -10.02 4.92
CA ASN A 156 -15.55 -10.76 4.85
C ASN A 156 -16.14 -10.91 6.26
N ASN A 157 -17.42 -10.62 6.39
CA ASN A 157 -18.18 -10.89 7.61
C ASN A 157 -19.56 -11.45 7.22
N PRO A 158 -19.67 -12.79 7.10
CA PRO A 158 -20.91 -13.45 6.69
C PRO A 158 -22.10 -13.13 7.60
N GLU A 159 -21.85 -12.95 8.91
CA GLU A 159 -22.92 -12.62 9.90
C GLU A 159 -23.53 -11.24 9.63
N LYS A 160 -22.74 -10.31 9.10
CA LYS A 160 -23.17 -8.97 8.68
C LYS A 160 -23.51 -8.87 7.19
N GLY A 161 -23.50 -9.99 6.46
CA GLY A 161 -23.75 -10.02 5.02
C GLY A 161 -22.62 -9.45 4.16
N ILE A 162 -21.45 -9.17 4.72
CA ILE A 162 -20.28 -8.67 4.00
C ILE A 162 -19.59 -9.86 3.31
N LYS A 163 -19.69 -9.93 1.98
CA LYS A 163 -19.21 -11.04 1.17
C LYS A 163 -17.86 -10.79 0.47
N TYR A 164 -17.28 -9.60 0.62
CA TYR A 164 -16.04 -9.23 -0.07
C TYR A 164 -15.13 -8.42 0.84
N ARG A 165 -13.84 -8.51 0.56
CA ARG A 165 -12.81 -7.69 1.16
C ARG A 165 -12.56 -6.47 0.28
N HIS A 166 -12.47 -5.30 0.90
CA HIS A 166 -12.14 -4.05 0.23
C HIS A 166 -11.08 -3.27 0.99
N THR A 167 -10.34 -2.44 0.26
CA THR A 167 -9.23 -1.63 0.79
C THR A 167 -9.34 -0.24 0.18
N TRP A 168 -9.32 0.79 1.06
CA TRP A 168 -9.39 2.21 0.69
C TRP A 168 -8.56 3.05 1.65
N ASN A 169 -8.66 4.36 1.61
CA ASN A 169 -7.91 5.25 2.48
C ASN A 169 -8.83 6.08 3.40
N ILE A 170 -8.25 6.50 4.53
CA ILE A 170 -8.78 7.59 5.34
C ILE A 170 -7.71 8.67 5.37
N VAL A 171 -8.08 9.90 5.02
CA VAL A 171 -7.21 11.07 5.00
C VAL A 171 -7.66 12.08 6.04
N ARG A 172 -6.72 12.87 6.58
CA ARG A 172 -7.04 14.02 7.44
C ARG A 172 -6.70 15.30 6.70
N ILE A 173 -7.72 16.16 6.54
CA ILE A 173 -7.63 17.45 5.86
C ILE A 173 -8.18 18.54 6.77
N ASN A 174 -7.39 19.56 7.07
CA ASN A 174 -7.77 20.64 7.97
C ASN A 174 -8.33 20.15 9.33
N GLY A 175 -7.75 19.06 9.86
CA GLY A 175 -8.16 18.46 11.13
C GLY A 175 -9.39 17.54 11.07
N GLN A 176 -10.06 17.41 9.93
CA GLN A 176 -11.21 16.53 9.73
C GLN A 176 -10.81 15.26 8.96
N TYR A 177 -11.50 14.14 9.23
CA TYR A 177 -11.23 12.84 8.62
C TYR A 177 -12.25 12.56 7.51
N TYR A 178 -11.75 12.07 6.36
CA TYR A 178 -12.55 11.75 5.19
C TYR A 178 -12.18 10.37 4.65
N HIS A 179 -13.18 9.65 4.11
CA HIS A 179 -12.92 8.46 3.32
C HIS A 179 -12.50 8.87 1.91
N LEU A 180 -11.44 8.23 1.40
CA LEU A 180 -10.94 8.38 0.05
C LEU A 180 -10.88 6.99 -0.60
N ASP A 181 -11.80 6.71 -1.52
CA ASP A 181 -11.88 5.44 -2.23
C ASP A 181 -11.69 5.60 -3.74
N ALA A 182 -10.46 5.87 -4.14
CA ALA A 182 -10.10 6.04 -5.54
C ALA A 182 -10.38 4.81 -6.41
N THR A 183 -10.49 3.60 -5.81
CA THR A 183 -10.89 2.40 -6.55
C THR A 183 -12.36 2.44 -6.93
N PHE A 184 -13.21 2.81 -5.98
CA PHE A 184 -14.65 2.91 -6.20
C PHE A 184 -14.95 4.00 -7.22
N ASP A 185 -14.35 5.18 -7.05
CA ASP A 185 -14.59 6.33 -7.94
C ASP A 185 -14.08 6.07 -9.36
N ASN A 186 -12.94 5.41 -9.51
CA ASN A 186 -12.41 5.00 -10.81
C ASN A 186 -13.32 3.98 -11.54
N THR A 187 -13.88 3.01 -10.80
CA THR A 187 -14.67 1.94 -11.41
C THR A 187 -16.10 2.34 -11.76
N LEU A 188 -16.69 3.25 -11.01
CA LEU A 188 -18.04 3.76 -11.24
C LEU A 188 -18.11 5.01 -12.13
N GLY A 189 -16.99 5.70 -12.32
CA GLY A 189 -16.92 6.96 -13.04
C GLY A 189 -16.80 6.86 -14.55
N LYS A 190 -16.91 5.67 -15.15
CA LYS A 190 -16.86 5.52 -16.61
C LYS A 190 -18.25 5.71 -17.22
N ASN A 191 -18.39 6.77 -17.99
CA ASN A 191 -19.54 7.00 -18.85
C ASN A 191 -19.57 6.00 -20.01
N GLU A 192 -20.73 5.83 -20.65
CA GLU A 192 -20.90 4.96 -21.82
C GLU A 192 -19.98 5.35 -23.01
N ASP A 193 -19.57 6.60 -23.09
CA ASP A 193 -18.62 7.13 -24.09
C ASP A 193 -17.13 6.88 -23.74
N GLY A 194 -16.85 6.21 -22.61
CA GLY A 194 -15.49 5.95 -22.14
C GLY A 194 -14.81 7.12 -21.42
N SER A 195 -15.46 8.26 -21.31
CA SER A 195 -14.99 9.38 -20.48
C SER A 195 -15.13 9.06 -18.99
N THR A 196 -14.25 9.60 -18.16
CA THR A 196 -14.30 9.41 -16.71
C THR A 196 -15.00 10.61 -16.08
N SER A 197 -16.16 10.39 -15.45
CA SER A 197 -16.73 11.37 -14.53
C SER A 197 -16.22 11.04 -13.14
N ILE A 198 -15.30 11.85 -12.63
CA ILE A 198 -14.84 11.74 -11.25
C ILE A 198 -15.99 12.18 -10.35
N ARG A 199 -16.42 11.29 -9.46
CA ARG A 199 -17.41 11.62 -8.42
C ARG A 199 -16.67 11.92 -7.13
N TYR A 200 -16.98 13.06 -6.55
CA TYR A 200 -16.54 13.47 -5.22
C TYR A 200 -17.63 13.20 -4.20
#